data_d6e0725c443986d46e32b0c7300e7137
#
_entry.id   d6e0725c443986d46e32b0c7300e7137
#
_cell.length_a   1.000
_cell.length_b   1.000
_cell.length_c   1.000
_cell.angle_alpha   90.00
_cell.angle_beta   90.00
_cell.angle_gamma   90.00
#
_symmetry.space_group_name_H-M   'P 1'
#
loop_
_entity.id
_entity.type
_entity.pdbx_description
1 polymer ?
#
loop_
_entity_poly.entity_id
_entity_poly.type
_entity_poly.pdbx_seq_one_letter_code
_entity_poly.pdbx_strand_id
1 'polypeptide(L)'
;MCVSHDVDDNTDNNDPRSGYKLDTAWPKYPPEMAFEMGSGIAVDHNGTVYLFTRDIEHWAAHPLAMKNMMGKSSISMFSREGDYLGIWGPSNERGFALGAHTLYIEKDGMFWTTDRDGHTVKKYTPEGELLLTLGTFGKWGCDETHFNGPTAVLVQANGNIVVSDGYWNSRLVWFTPNGEFIKSVGTWGRGPGEFNTPHAITQDSKGRLLVADLCGGNFHDYMTVRDQIAAHRYHPDADCKHRIQRFSSEGEYIDEWTHIMPLSLATYGQHIYASDKMSNLAILDEDTGEVVSRVEDLAIYIHQLAMDQHGDLYTASVYPEHAGAKRGPEGPSHRRWTRSKLHA
;
A
#
# COMPACT_ATOMS: atom_id res chain seq x y z
N MET A 1 40.46 20.84 13.03
CA MET A 1 40.63 19.70 12.13
C MET A 1 39.28 19.02 12.05
N CYS A 2 38.50 19.28 11.00
CA CYS A 2 37.25 18.59 10.74
C CYS A 2 37.58 17.32 9.98
N VAL A 3 37.27 16.19 10.57
CA VAL A 3 37.40 14.89 9.90
C VAL A 3 36.15 14.76 9.02
N SER A 4 36.34 14.77 7.70
CA SER A 4 35.31 14.41 6.74
C SER A 4 35.11 12.90 6.81
N HIS A 5 33.95 12.46 7.23
CA HIS A 5 33.53 11.10 7.00
C HIS A 5 33.03 11.02 5.56
N ASP A 6 33.86 10.51 4.68
CA ASP A 6 33.42 9.99 3.40
C ASP A 6 32.52 8.80 3.69
N VAL A 7 31.21 8.97 3.45
CA VAL A 7 30.26 7.88 3.44
C VAL A 7 30.44 7.18 2.10
N ASP A 8 31.04 6.02 2.12
CA ASP A 8 31.13 5.11 0.98
C ASP A 8 29.72 4.83 0.45
N ASP A 9 29.40 5.37 -0.70
CA ASP A 9 28.09 5.28 -1.38
C ASP A 9 27.93 3.96 -2.15
N ASN A 10 28.57 2.90 -1.66
CA ASN A 10 28.53 1.57 -2.26
C ASN A 10 27.86 0.57 -1.31
N THR A 11 26.64 0.87 -0.89
CA THR A 11 25.80 -0.16 -0.28
C THR A 11 25.27 -1.05 -1.39
N ASP A 12 26.04 -2.08 -1.74
CA ASP A 12 25.53 -3.27 -2.41
C ASP A 12 24.44 -3.88 -1.50
N ASN A 13 23.19 -3.45 -1.68
CA ASN A 13 22.00 -3.97 -0.98
C ASN A 13 21.71 -5.43 -1.41
N ASN A 14 22.74 -6.21 -1.59
CA ASN A 14 22.71 -7.63 -1.85
C ASN A 14 22.85 -8.38 -0.52
N ASP A 15 21.79 -8.47 0.28
CA ASP A 15 21.82 -9.44 1.37
C ASP A 15 21.62 -10.85 0.77
N PRO A 16 22.68 -11.68 0.70
CA PRO A 16 22.58 -13.02 0.15
C PRO A 16 21.62 -13.92 0.93
N ARG A 17 21.26 -13.53 2.17
CA ARG A 17 20.32 -14.26 3.01
C ARG A 17 18.88 -14.02 2.59
N SER A 18 18.56 -12.84 2.05
CA SER A 18 17.21 -12.54 1.58
C SER A 18 16.85 -13.21 0.26
N GLY A 19 17.85 -13.58 -0.54
CA GLY A 19 17.65 -14.08 -1.90
C GLY A 19 17.14 -13.03 -2.88
N TYR A 20 17.20 -11.73 -2.53
CA TYR A 20 16.77 -10.62 -3.38
C TYR A 20 17.95 -9.71 -3.76
N LYS A 21 17.89 -9.22 -4.99
CA LYS A 21 18.85 -8.26 -5.55
C LYS A 21 18.11 -7.07 -6.14
N LEU A 22 18.52 -5.86 -5.78
CA LEU A 22 18.01 -4.63 -6.37
C LEU A 22 18.32 -4.57 -7.87
N ASP A 23 17.29 -4.36 -8.68
CA ASP A 23 17.43 -4.04 -10.10
C ASP A 23 17.53 -2.52 -10.26
N THR A 24 18.74 -2.00 -10.37
CA THR A 24 19.01 -0.56 -10.50
C THR A 24 18.62 -0.01 -11.87
N ALA A 25 18.35 -0.87 -12.86
CA ALA A 25 17.91 -0.46 -14.19
C ALA A 25 16.39 -0.31 -14.31
N TRP A 26 15.65 -0.72 -13.29
CA TRP A 26 14.19 -0.65 -13.27
C TRP A 26 13.71 0.47 -12.32
N PRO A 27 12.67 1.25 -12.68
CA PRO A 27 12.05 1.39 -14.00
C PRO A 27 12.81 2.38 -14.89
N LYS A 28 12.61 2.28 -16.22
CA LYS A 28 13.19 3.19 -17.21
C LYS A 28 12.20 4.33 -17.47
N TYR A 29 12.28 5.39 -16.70
CA TYR A 29 11.44 6.57 -16.90
C TYR A 29 11.82 7.34 -18.16
N PRO A 30 10.83 7.78 -18.95
CA PRO A 30 11.08 8.78 -19.99
C PRO A 30 11.67 10.04 -19.36
N PRO A 31 12.66 10.71 -20.00
CA PRO A 31 13.32 11.89 -19.46
C PRO A 31 12.38 13.05 -19.13
N GLU A 32 11.24 13.13 -19.83
CA GLU A 32 10.20 14.14 -19.63
C GLU A 32 9.20 13.81 -18.53
N MET A 33 9.24 12.59 -17.98
CA MET A 33 8.33 12.18 -16.92
C MET A 33 8.81 12.72 -15.59
N ALA A 34 8.00 13.56 -14.96
CA ALA A 34 8.24 13.97 -13.59
C ALA A 34 8.07 12.78 -12.64
N PHE A 35 8.96 12.64 -11.68
CA PHE A 35 8.81 11.66 -10.61
C PHE A 35 7.63 12.06 -9.74
N GLU A 36 6.60 11.22 -9.74
CA GLU A 36 5.41 11.37 -8.91
C GLU A 36 5.54 10.45 -7.69
N MET A 37 4.79 10.76 -6.63
CA MET A 37 4.74 9.89 -5.44
C MET A 37 3.96 8.62 -5.75
N GLY A 38 4.61 7.46 -5.68
CA GLY A 38 3.94 6.18 -5.84
C GLY A 38 3.21 5.77 -4.58
N SER A 39 1.90 5.68 -4.66
CA SER A 39 1.09 5.20 -3.54
C SER A 39 0.72 3.73 -3.69
N GLY A 40 0.39 3.31 -4.92
CA GLY A 40 -0.02 1.95 -5.22
C GLY A 40 0.83 1.29 -6.28
N ILE A 41 1.02 -0.02 -6.20
CA ILE A 41 1.70 -0.82 -7.20
C ILE A 41 1.06 -2.20 -7.31
N ALA A 42 0.86 -2.67 -8.53
CA ALA A 42 0.37 -4.02 -8.79
C ALA A 42 1.01 -4.58 -10.05
N VAL A 43 1.00 -5.89 -10.19
CA VAL A 43 1.54 -6.59 -11.36
C VAL A 43 0.45 -7.52 -11.89
N ASP A 44 0.19 -7.46 -13.20
CA ASP A 44 -0.75 -8.39 -13.83
C ASP A 44 -0.09 -9.74 -14.15
N HIS A 45 -0.90 -10.67 -14.63
CA HIS A 45 -0.44 -12.02 -14.99
C HIS A 45 0.51 -12.05 -16.20
N ASN A 46 0.60 -10.97 -16.97
CA ASN A 46 1.54 -10.84 -18.10
C ASN A 46 2.89 -10.23 -17.63
N GLY A 47 2.99 -9.79 -16.38
CA GLY A 47 4.16 -9.14 -15.84
C GLY A 47 4.19 -7.62 -16.10
N THR A 48 3.09 -7.04 -16.58
CA THR A 48 2.98 -5.58 -16.65
C THR A 48 2.83 -5.01 -15.25
N VAL A 49 3.65 -4.04 -14.94
CA VAL A 49 3.65 -3.35 -13.63
C VAL A 49 2.88 -2.04 -13.76
N TYR A 50 1.92 -1.85 -12.86
CA TYR A 50 1.06 -0.68 -12.78
C TYR A 50 1.40 0.11 -11.54
N LEU A 51 1.70 1.37 -11.71
CA LEU A 51 2.10 2.28 -10.66
C LEU A 51 1.06 3.39 -10.49
N PHE A 52 0.38 3.41 -9.36
CA PHE A 52 -0.61 4.40 -9.00
C PHE A 52 0.07 5.54 -8.25
N THR A 53 0.00 6.75 -8.81
CA THR A 53 0.76 7.90 -8.34
C THR A 53 -0.12 9.03 -7.86
N ARG A 54 0.47 9.88 -6.99
CA ARG A 54 -0.06 11.16 -6.52
C ARG A 54 0.81 12.28 -7.05
N ASP A 55 0.24 13.43 -7.26
CA ASP A 55 0.98 14.64 -7.59
C ASP A 55 1.70 15.21 -6.36
N ILE A 56 3.02 15.34 -6.46
CA ILE A 56 3.87 15.86 -5.39
C ILE A 56 3.59 17.33 -5.07
N GLU A 57 3.34 18.16 -6.08
CA GLU A 57 3.18 19.60 -5.89
C GLU A 57 1.95 19.92 -5.03
N HIS A 58 0.91 19.09 -5.15
CA HIS A 58 -0.34 19.28 -4.42
C HIS A 58 -0.33 18.65 -3.03
N TRP A 59 0.47 17.60 -2.84
CA TRP A 59 0.62 16.96 -1.53
C TRP A 59 1.35 17.86 -0.53
N ALA A 60 2.33 18.65 -0.99
CA ALA A 60 3.07 19.60 -0.15
C ALA A 60 2.29 20.88 0.18
N ALA A 61 1.23 21.19 -0.55
CA ALA A 61 0.45 22.41 -0.42
C ALA A 61 -0.85 22.19 0.34
N HIS A 62 -0.81 22.24 1.64
CA HIS A 62 -1.89 22.47 2.61
C HIS A 62 -3.26 21.77 2.42
N PRO A 63 -3.88 21.25 3.52
CA PRO A 63 -5.16 20.49 3.52
C PRO A 63 -6.37 21.21 2.91
N LEU A 64 -6.37 22.51 2.86
CA LEU A 64 -7.43 23.29 2.21
C LEU A 64 -7.33 23.38 0.69
N ALA A 65 -6.19 23.01 0.12
CA ALA A 65 -6.01 22.93 -1.34
C ALA A 65 -6.67 21.70 -1.97
N MET A 66 -7.08 20.73 -1.16
CA MET A 66 -7.71 19.48 -1.62
C MET A 66 -8.96 19.67 -2.50
N LYS A 67 -9.65 20.78 -2.36
CA LYS A 67 -10.84 21.07 -3.18
C LYS A 67 -10.56 21.22 -4.68
N ASN A 68 -9.29 21.42 -5.07
CA ASN A 68 -8.87 21.62 -6.44
C ASN A 68 -7.95 20.50 -6.98
N MET A 69 -7.75 19.41 -6.22
CA MET A 69 -6.78 18.35 -6.53
C MET A 69 -7.31 17.25 -7.45
N MET A 70 -8.54 17.34 -7.90
CA MET A 70 -9.04 16.44 -8.94
C MET A 70 -8.27 16.70 -10.23
N GLY A 71 -7.27 15.90 -10.51
CA GLY A 71 -6.68 16.02 -11.81
C GLY A 71 -5.31 15.41 -12.05
N LYS A 72 -4.63 14.90 -11.04
CA LYS A 72 -3.23 14.51 -11.25
C LYS A 72 -2.83 13.11 -10.75
N SER A 73 -3.74 12.32 -10.19
CA SER A 73 -3.48 10.89 -9.99
C SER A 73 -3.46 10.15 -11.32
N SER A 74 -2.49 9.28 -11.53
CA SER A 74 -2.38 8.47 -12.74
C SER A 74 -1.93 7.06 -12.42
N ILE A 75 -2.17 6.13 -13.34
CA ILE A 75 -1.61 4.77 -13.27
C ILE A 75 -0.69 4.61 -14.47
N SER A 76 0.61 4.64 -14.22
CA SER A 76 1.64 4.42 -15.23
C SER A 76 1.91 2.93 -15.40
N MET A 77 2.13 2.50 -16.65
CA MET A 77 2.43 1.11 -16.98
C MET A 77 3.90 0.94 -17.35
N PHE A 78 4.49 -0.14 -16.88
CA PHE A 78 5.85 -0.55 -17.23
C PHE A 78 5.89 -2.03 -17.62
N SER A 79 6.75 -2.38 -18.55
CA SER A 79 7.04 -3.79 -18.80
C SER A 79 7.79 -4.38 -17.61
N ARG A 80 7.88 -5.70 -17.57
CA ARG A 80 8.70 -6.40 -16.57
C ARG A 80 10.17 -5.96 -16.63
N GLU A 81 10.66 -5.62 -17.81
CA GLU A 81 12.03 -5.12 -18.05
C GLU A 81 12.19 -3.64 -17.74
N GLY A 82 11.10 -2.96 -17.34
CA GLY A 82 11.08 -1.57 -16.91
C GLY A 82 10.79 -0.55 -18.00
N ASP A 83 10.49 -0.97 -19.23
CA ASP A 83 10.17 -0.04 -20.30
C ASP A 83 8.80 0.60 -20.05
N TYR A 84 8.71 1.93 -20.19
CA TYR A 84 7.47 2.66 -20.02
C TYR A 84 6.50 2.35 -21.18
N LEU A 85 5.29 1.92 -20.84
CA LEU A 85 4.26 1.52 -21.81
C LEU A 85 3.14 2.55 -21.98
N GLY A 86 3.10 3.58 -21.14
CA GLY A 86 2.05 4.60 -21.19
C GLY A 86 1.27 4.72 -19.88
N ILE A 87 0.15 5.44 -19.94
CA ILE A 87 -0.80 5.62 -18.82
C ILE A 87 -1.99 4.68 -19.07
N TRP A 88 -2.38 3.95 -18.03
CA TRP A 88 -3.58 3.11 -18.02
C TRP A 88 -4.82 3.94 -17.69
N GLY A 89 -5.96 3.50 -18.20
CA GLY A 89 -7.27 3.98 -17.85
C GLY A 89 -8.04 4.59 -19.02
N PRO A 90 -9.30 4.97 -18.81
CA PRO A 90 -10.15 5.53 -19.85
C PRO A 90 -9.55 6.84 -20.33
N SER A 91 -9.15 6.89 -21.59
CA SER A 91 -8.70 8.10 -22.29
C SER A 91 -7.37 8.73 -21.83
N ASN A 92 -6.46 8.00 -21.23
CA ASN A 92 -5.22 8.56 -20.67
C ASN A 92 -5.46 9.71 -19.68
N GLU A 93 -6.61 9.70 -19.00
CA GLU A 93 -6.98 10.77 -18.09
C GLU A 93 -6.22 10.66 -16.78
N ARG A 94 -5.77 11.82 -16.31
CA ARG A 94 -5.33 11.99 -14.94
C ARG A 94 -6.55 12.33 -14.09
N GLY A 95 -6.58 11.91 -12.82
CA GLY A 95 -7.52 12.45 -11.86
C GLY A 95 -8.71 11.58 -11.47
N PHE A 96 -8.58 10.28 -11.47
CA PHE A 96 -9.65 9.41 -10.97
C PHE A 96 -9.59 9.13 -9.46
N ALA A 97 -8.68 9.75 -8.74
CA ALA A 97 -8.64 9.74 -7.28
C ALA A 97 -8.17 11.07 -6.72
N LEU A 98 -8.74 11.49 -5.59
CA LEU A 98 -8.26 12.64 -4.81
C LEU A 98 -7.00 12.28 -4.03
N GLY A 99 -7.03 11.14 -3.35
CA GLY A 99 -5.93 10.60 -2.58
C GLY A 99 -5.65 9.16 -2.98
N ALA A 100 -5.05 8.96 -4.15
CA ALA A 100 -4.64 7.63 -4.61
C ALA A 100 -3.92 6.88 -3.49
N HIS A 101 -4.36 5.66 -3.14
CA HIS A 101 -3.81 4.95 -2.01
C HIS A 101 -3.25 3.59 -2.43
N THR A 102 -4.08 2.60 -2.71
CA THR A 102 -3.60 1.29 -3.16
C THR A 102 -4.21 0.88 -4.48
N LEU A 103 -3.51 0.00 -5.17
CA LEU A 103 -3.90 -0.64 -6.42
C LEU A 103 -3.89 -2.16 -6.21
N TYR A 104 -4.96 -2.83 -6.63
CA TYR A 104 -5.05 -4.28 -6.60
C TYR A 104 -5.57 -4.78 -7.96
N ILE A 105 -4.99 -5.88 -8.46
CA ILE A 105 -5.41 -6.52 -9.71
C ILE A 105 -5.83 -7.96 -9.38
N GLU A 106 -7.06 -8.32 -9.78
CA GLU A 106 -7.55 -9.68 -9.67
C GLU A 106 -6.87 -10.60 -10.68
N LYS A 107 -6.95 -11.91 -10.47
CA LYS A 107 -6.37 -12.90 -11.39
C LYS A 107 -6.97 -12.86 -12.79
N ASP A 108 -8.20 -12.42 -12.94
CA ASP A 108 -8.90 -12.22 -14.22
C ASP A 108 -8.58 -10.88 -14.88
N GLY A 109 -7.74 -10.06 -14.25
CA GLY A 109 -7.26 -8.78 -14.78
C GLY A 109 -8.12 -7.58 -14.37
N MET A 110 -9.16 -7.76 -13.55
CA MET A 110 -9.95 -6.61 -13.04
C MET A 110 -9.11 -5.76 -12.10
N PHE A 111 -9.25 -4.44 -12.23
CA PHE A 111 -8.52 -3.45 -11.44
C PHE A 111 -9.35 -2.89 -10.30
N TRP A 112 -8.71 -2.70 -9.17
CA TRP A 112 -9.29 -2.01 -8.04
C TRP A 112 -8.38 -0.88 -7.56
N THR A 113 -8.98 0.28 -7.31
CA THR A 113 -8.29 1.44 -6.72
C THR A 113 -8.95 1.84 -5.43
N THR A 114 -8.15 2.23 -4.44
CA THR A 114 -8.66 2.92 -3.25
C THR A 114 -8.33 4.39 -3.34
N ASP A 115 -9.32 5.22 -3.06
CA ASP A 115 -9.21 6.67 -2.98
C ASP A 115 -9.46 7.10 -1.53
N ARG A 116 -8.36 7.31 -0.78
CA ARG A 116 -8.41 7.67 0.63
C ARG A 116 -9.21 8.94 0.89
N ASP A 117 -8.94 9.99 0.11
CA ASP A 117 -9.52 11.31 0.31
C ASP A 117 -10.85 11.49 -0.41
N GLY A 118 -11.07 10.71 -1.46
CA GLY A 118 -12.36 10.58 -2.13
C GLY A 118 -13.33 9.63 -1.44
N HIS A 119 -12.87 8.90 -0.41
CA HIS A 119 -13.69 7.95 0.38
C HIS A 119 -14.36 6.86 -0.45
N THR A 120 -13.69 6.40 -1.52
CA THR A 120 -14.25 5.40 -2.45
C THR A 120 -13.26 4.28 -2.74
N VAL A 121 -13.82 3.12 -3.09
CA VAL A 121 -13.12 1.99 -3.69
C VAL A 121 -13.80 1.69 -5.02
N LYS A 122 -13.02 1.55 -6.09
CA LYS A 122 -13.57 1.42 -7.45
C LYS A 122 -13.00 0.21 -8.17
N LYS A 123 -13.87 -0.50 -8.91
CA LYS A 123 -13.53 -1.61 -9.79
C LYS A 123 -13.60 -1.19 -11.25
N TYR A 124 -12.63 -1.65 -12.04
CA TYR A 124 -12.55 -1.36 -13.48
C TYR A 124 -12.24 -2.63 -14.27
N THR A 125 -12.61 -2.62 -15.56
CA THR A 125 -12.10 -3.61 -16.52
C THR A 125 -10.61 -3.41 -16.78
N PRO A 126 -9.90 -4.37 -17.41
CA PRO A 126 -8.53 -4.18 -17.84
C PRO A 126 -8.32 -2.96 -18.75
N GLU A 127 -9.34 -2.57 -19.52
CA GLU A 127 -9.33 -1.42 -20.42
C GLU A 127 -9.66 -0.09 -19.71
N GLY A 128 -10.05 -0.16 -18.42
CA GLY A 128 -10.33 1.01 -17.58
C GLY A 128 -11.79 1.44 -17.55
N GLU A 129 -12.74 0.63 -18.01
CA GLU A 129 -14.16 0.89 -17.84
C GLU A 129 -14.56 0.72 -16.37
N LEU A 130 -15.22 1.72 -15.77
CA LEU A 130 -15.70 1.68 -14.39
C LEU A 130 -16.90 0.73 -14.27
N LEU A 131 -16.76 -0.32 -13.44
CA LEU A 131 -17.79 -1.34 -13.21
C LEU A 131 -18.53 -1.15 -11.90
N LEU A 132 -17.82 -0.75 -10.83
CA LEU A 132 -18.39 -0.64 -9.48
C LEU A 132 -17.71 0.49 -8.72
N THR A 133 -18.51 1.20 -7.91
CA THR A 133 -18.03 2.15 -6.90
C THR A 133 -18.63 1.78 -5.56
N LEU A 134 -17.78 1.51 -4.57
CA LEU A 134 -18.14 1.39 -3.17
C LEU A 134 -17.82 2.72 -2.47
N GLY A 135 -18.66 3.12 -1.54
CA GLY A 135 -18.58 4.44 -0.91
C GLY A 135 -19.24 5.53 -1.76
N THR A 136 -19.26 6.74 -1.23
CA THR A 136 -19.82 7.93 -1.89
C THR A 136 -18.73 8.98 -2.04
N PHE A 137 -18.37 9.32 -3.29
CA PHE A 137 -17.28 10.24 -3.57
C PHE A 137 -17.44 11.58 -2.85
N GLY A 138 -16.39 11.96 -2.13
CA GLY A 138 -16.32 13.20 -1.36
C GLY A 138 -17.19 13.25 -0.11
N LYS A 139 -17.81 12.11 0.29
CA LYS A 139 -18.61 12.00 1.52
C LYS A 139 -18.03 10.92 2.41
N TRP A 140 -17.57 11.32 3.56
CA TRP A 140 -17.12 10.40 4.59
C TRP A 140 -18.27 9.91 5.48
N GLY A 141 -18.12 8.73 6.05
CA GLY A 141 -19.07 8.15 6.99
C GLY A 141 -18.60 6.79 7.50
N CYS A 142 -19.38 6.19 8.40
CA CYS A 142 -19.09 4.91 9.04
C CYS A 142 -20.29 3.94 8.97
N ASP A 143 -21.12 4.11 7.96
CA ASP A 143 -22.26 3.23 7.71
C ASP A 143 -21.97 2.19 6.62
N GLU A 144 -23.01 1.55 6.10
CA GLU A 144 -22.94 0.49 5.08
C GLU A 144 -22.55 1.03 3.68
N THR A 145 -22.70 2.33 3.45
CA THR A 145 -22.56 2.98 2.15
C THR A 145 -21.44 4.01 2.10
N HIS A 146 -20.79 4.29 3.21
CA HIS A 146 -19.72 5.29 3.31
C HIS A 146 -18.48 4.73 3.96
N PHE A 147 -17.33 5.18 3.50
CA PHE A 147 -16.02 4.99 4.11
C PHE A 147 -15.50 6.29 4.71
N ASN A 148 -14.44 6.17 5.51
CA ASN A 148 -13.69 7.33 5.97
C ASN A 148 -12.18 7.04 5.88
N GLY A 149 -11.63 7.23 4.69
CA GLY A 149 -10.23 6.97 4.37
C GLY A 149 -9.93 5.49 4.15
N PRO A 150 -10.55 4.83 3.15
CA PRO A 150 -10.25 3.44 2.83
C PRO A 150 -8.81 3.31 2.37
N THR A 151 -8.14 2.24 2.83
CA THR A 151 -6.71 2.02 2.64
C THR A 151 -6.39 0.95 1.61
N ALA A 152 -7.09 -0.17 1.65
CA ALA A 152 -6.83 -1.26 0.73
C ALA A 152 -8.10 -2.07 0.44
N VAL A 153 -8.07 -2.88 -0.61
CA VAL A 153 -9.12 -3.79 -1.03
C VAL A 153 -8.53 -5.15 -1.38
N LEU A 154 -9.26 -6.20 -1.11
CA LEU A 154 -8.96 -7.58 -1.45
C LEU A 154 -10.23 -8.27 -1.94
N VAL A 155 -10.14 -9.09 -2.97
CA VAL A 155 -11.23 -9.98 -3.42
C VAL A 155 -10.90 -11.41 -3.02
N GLN A 156 -11.81 -12.01 -2.25
CA GLN A 156 -11.70 -13.38 -1.76
C GLN A 156 -12.04 -14.41 -2.85
N ALA A 157 -11.65 -15.67 -2.65
CA ALA A 157 -11.92 -16.74 -3.62
C ALA A 157 -13.40 -16.96 -3.92
N ASN A 158 -14.30 -16.61 -3.00
CA ASN A 158 -15.76 -16.65 -3.21
C ASN A 158 -16.31 -15.42 -3.94
N GLY A 159 -15.44 -14.47 -4.31
CA GLY A 159 -15.79 -13.22 -4.96
C GLY A 159 -16.18 -12.08 -4.00
N ASN A 160 -16.28 -12.33 -2.70
CA ASN A 160 -16.56 -11.28 -1.73
C ASN A 160 -15.42 -10.27 -1.69
N ILE A 161 -15.77 -9.00 -1.57
CA ILE A 161 -14.86 -7.89 -1.53
C ILE A 161 -14.64 -7.51 -0.06
N VAL A 162 -13.39 -7.39 0.36
CA VAL A 162 -13.01 -6.92 1.70
C VAL A 162 -12.27 -5.61 1.57
N VAL A 163 -12.76 -4.57 2.23
CA VAL A 163 -12.15 -3.23 2.25
C VAL A 163 -11.62 -2.95 3.66
N SER A 164 -10.37 -2.53 3.77
CA SER A 164 -9.86 -1.93 5.00
C SER A 164 -10.21 -0.43 4.99
N ASP A 165 -11.10 -0.02 5.88
CA ASP A 165 -11.55 1.37 6.07
C ASP A 165 -10.80 1.96 7.25
N GLY A 166 -9.52 2.29 7.01
CA GLY A 166 -8.49 2.33 8.02
C GLY A 166 -8.17 3.69 8.60
N TYR A 167 -8.05 4.76 7.78
CA TYR A 167 -7.51 6.02 8.32
C TYR A 167 -8.38 6.62 9.42
N TRP A 168 -9.71 6.56 9.26
CA TRP A 168 -10.61 7.24 10.18
C TRP A 168 -11.78 6.40 10.67
N ASN A 169 -11.92 5.11 10.27
CA ASN A 169 -13.00 4.23 10.74
C ASN A 169 -12.53 2.98 11.50
N SER A 170 -11.27 2.55 11.35
CA SER A 170 -10.69 1.40 12.09
C SER A 170 -11.48 0.10 11.97
N ARG A 171 -11.88 -0.26 10.74
CA ARG A 171 -12.70 -1.45 10.47
C ARG A 171 -12.33 -2.13 9.15
N LEU A 172 -12.72 -3.38 9.02
CA LEU A 172 -12.82 -4.12 7.76
C LEU A 172 -14.29 -4.21 7.35
N VAL A 173 -14.58 -4.07 6.07
CA VAL A 173 -15.95 -4.11 5.54
C VAL A 173 -16.06 -5.12 4.41
N TRP A 174 -17.03 -6.03 4.50
CA TRP A 174 -17.31 -7.04 3.48
C TRP A 174 -18.49 -6.64 2.61
N PHE A 175 -18.34 -6.89 1.31
CA PHE A 175 -19.38 -6.70 0.29
C PHE A 175 -19.49 -7.95 -0.56
N THR A 176 -20.69 -8.17 -1.14
CA THR A 176 -20.88 -9.16 -2.20
C THR A 176 -20.09 -8.77 -3.46
N PRO A 177 -19.92 -9.68 -4.44
CA PRO A 177 -19.32 -9.34 -5.73
C PRO A 177 -19.98 -8.18 -6.47
N ASN A 178 -21.25 -7.93 -6.17
CA ASN A 178 -22.06 -6.85 -6.77
C ASN A 178 -22.05 -5.56 -5.94
N GLY A 179 -21.30 -5.53 -4.82
CA GLY A 179 -21.14 -4.33 -3.98
C GLY A 179 -22.23 -4.15 -2.92
N GLU A 180 -23.02 -5.18 -2.61
CA GLU A 180 -23.98 -5.12 -1.52
C GLU A 180 -23.25 -5.37 -0.18
N PHE A 181 -23.56 -4.56 0.83
CA PHE A 181 -22.97 -4.68 2.15
C PHE A 181 -23.34 -6.04 2.80
N ILE A 182 -22.34 -6.71 3.38
CA ILE A 182 -22.53 -7.96 4.13
C ILE A 182 -22.37 -7.68 5.63
N LYS A 183 -21.22 -7.12 6.03
CA LYS A 183 -20.86 -6.87 7.42
C LYS A 183 -19.67 -5.94 7.55
N SER A 184 -19.44 -5.44 8.75
CA SER A 184 -18.17 -4.85 9.15
C SER A 184 -17.64 -5.48 10.44
N VAL A 185 -16.31 -5.53 10.57
CA VAL A 185 -15.61 -6.10 11.73
C VAL A 185 -14.54 -5.11 12.16
N GLY A 186 -14.39 -4.97 13.47
CA GLY A 186 -13.39 -4.08 14.07
C GLY A 186 -13.97 -2.74 14.48
N THR A 187 -13.32 -2.18 15.50
CA THR A 187 -13.55 -0.85 16.05
C THR A 187 -12.20 -0.27 16.41
N TRP A 188 -12.18 1.02 16.72
CA TRP A 188 -10.95 1.63 17.21
C TRP A 188 -10.53 1.03 18.55
N GLY A 189 -9.27 0.64 18.68
CA GLY A 189 -8.72 0.07 19.89
C GLY A 189 -7.42 -0.70 19.71
N ARG A 190 -7.02 -1.43 20.76
CA ARG A 190 -5.76 -2.19 20.84
C ARG A 190 -5.94 -3.67 21.17
N GLY A 191 -7.17 -4.06 21.48
CA GLY A 191 -7.52 -5.43 21.76
C GLY A 191 -7.51 -6.32 20.51
N PRO A 192 -7.70 -7.62 20.68
CA PRO A 192 -7.91 -8.56 19.59
C PRO A 192 -9.09 -8.15 18.72
N GLY A 193 -8.87 -8.02 17.40
CA GLY A 193 -9.91 -7.61 16.45
C GLY A 193 -10.26 -6.11 16.47
N GLU A 194 -9.67 -5.32 17.37
CA GLU A 194 -9.73 -3.86 17.30
C GLU A 194 -8.58 -3.34 16.43
N PHE A 195 -8.71 -2.15 15.86
CA PHE A 195 -7.70 -1.55 15.00
C PHE A 195 -7.38 -0.12 15.41
N ASN A 196 -6.13 0.27 15.18
CA ASN A 196 -5.77 1.67 15.12
C ASN A 196 -5.96 2.20 13.69
N THR A 197 -5.17 1.69 12.77
CA THR A 197 -5.25 2.03 11.34
C THR A 197 -5.00 0.76 10.52
N PRO A 198 -6.03 -0.03 10.16
CA PRO A 198 -5.86 -1.14 9.23
C PRO A 198 -5.44 -0.60 7.87
N HIS A 199 -4.12 -0.62 7.59
CA HIS A 199 -3.50 0.09 6.47
C HIS A 199 -3.35 -0.78 5.23
N ALA A 200 -3.02 -2.05 5.39
CA ALA A 200 -2.92 -3.01 4.30
C ALA A 200 -3.63 -4.31 4.67
N ILE A 201 -4.16 -4.99 3.68
CA ILE A 201 -4.78 -6.30 3.80
C ILE A 201 -4.26 -7.22 2.71
N THR A 202 -3.97 -8.45 3.07
CA THR A 202 -3.65 -9.52 2.12
C THR A 202 -4.25 -10.84 2.60
N GLN A 203 -4.16 -11.88 1.78
CA GLN A 203 -4.63 -13.23 2.10
C GLN A 203 -3.49 -14.22 1.91
N ASP A 204 -3.30 -15.12 2.88
CA ASP A 204 -2.30 -16.17 2.77
C ASP A 204 -2.79 -17.37 1.93
N SER A 205 -1.93 -18.38 1.79
CA SER A 205 -2.23 -19.58 1.00
C SER A 205 -3.41 -20.40 1.53
N LYS A 206 -3.78 -20.20 2.80
CA LYS A 206 -4.87 -20.91 3.51
C LYS A 206 -6.17 -20.10 3.54
N GLY A 207 -6.17 -18.92 2.93
CA GLY A 207 -7.34 -18.04 2.88
C GLY A 207 -7.53 -17.20 4.14
N ARG A 208 -6.57 -17.17 5.09
CA ARG A 208 -6.61 -16.29 6.25
C ARG A 208 -6.29 -14.86 5.82
N LEU A 209 -6.97 -13.90 6.40
CA LEU A 209 -6.70 -12.49 6.16
C LEU A 209 -5.59 -12.03 7.11
N LEU A 210 -4.63 -11.29 6.57
CA LEU A 210 -3.59 -10.61 7.32
C LEU A 210 -3.77 -9.11 7.15
N VAL A 211 -3.84 -8.39 8.25
CA VAL A 211 -4.10 -6.96 8.30
C VAL A 211 -2.93 -6.26 8.98
N ALA A 212 -2.27 -5.37 8.25
CA ALA A 212 -1.28 -4.46 8.82
C ALA A 212 -2.00 -3.37 9.61
N ASP A 213 -1.98 -3.47 10.93
CA ASP A 213 -2.53 -2.46 11.82
C ASP A 213 -1.44 -1.48 12.22
N LEU A 214 -1.46 -0.35 11.52
CA LEU A 214 -0.48 0.70 11.63
C LEU A 214 -0.78 1.58 12.83
N CYS A 215 0.17 1.68 13.74
CA CYS A 215 0.05 2.63 14.83
C CYS A 215 0.32 4.06 14.40
N GLY A 216 -0.58 4.96 14.74
CA GLY A 216 -0.43 6.37 14.46
C GLY A 216 -0.17 6.59 12.98
N GLY A 217 -1.13 6.28 12.14
CA GLY A 217 -1.16 6.81 10.80
C GLY A 217 -0.85 8.29 10.90
N ASN A 218 -0.14 8.86 9.94
CA ASN A 218 0.26 10.27 9.96
C ASN A 218 -0.96 11.18 10.04
N PHE A 219 -1.55 11.28 11.22
CA PHE A 219 -2.70 12.15 11.49
C PHE A 219 -2.33 13.63 11.42
N HIS A 220 -1.02 13.94 11.34
CA HIS A 220 -0.55 15.31 11.31
C HIS A 220 -0.85 16.06 10.02
N ASP A 221 -1.14 15.37 8.93
CA ASP A 221 -1.11 16.02 7.63
C ASP A 221 -2.48 16.51 7.11
N TYR A 222 -3.62 16.00 7.59
CA TYR A 222 -4.91 16.27 6.92
C TYR A 222 -6.10 16.63 7.78
N MET A 223 -6.09 16.33 9.06
CA MET A 223 -7.14 16.77 9.98
C MET A 223 -6.55 17.69 11.02
N THR A 224 -7.23 18.78 11.30
CA THR A 224 -6.86 19.61 12.44
C THR A 224 -7.00 18.77 13.71
N VAL A 225 -6.22 19.08 14.74
CA VAL A 225 -6.36 18.45 16.08
C VAL A 225 -7.81 18.46 16.55
N ARG A 226 -8.55 19.51 16.20
CA ARG A 226 -9.97 19.64 16.49
C ARG A 226 -10.81 18.56 15.81
N ASP A 227 -10.52 18.26 14.54
CA ASP A 227 -11.27 17.26 13.78
C ASP A 227 -10.94 15.84 14.25
N GLN A 228 -9.70 15.61 14.66
CA GLN A 228 -9.26 14.34 15.27
C GLN A 228 -9.94 14.10 16.62
N ILE A 229 -10.06 15.13 17.46
CA ILE A 229 -10.78 15.07 18.73
C ILE A 229 -12.28 14.81 18.49
N ALA A 230 -12.88 15.52 17.54
CA ALA A 230 -14.29 15.33 17.18
C ALA A 230 -14.59 13.92 16.65
N ALA A 231 -13.61 13.31 15.97
CA ALA A 231 -13.70 11.93 15.51
C ALA A 231 -13.35 10.88 16.61
N HIS A 232 -13.14 11.30 17.86
CA HIS A 232 -12.70 10.46 18.99
C HIS A 232 -11.38 9.71 18.74
N ARG A 233 -10.45 10.27 17.98
CA ARG A 233 -9.26 9.59 17.49
C ARG A 233 -7.95 10.24 17.92
N TYR A 234 -7.98 11.38 18.53
CA TYR A 234 -6.80 12.00 19.06
C TYR A 234 -6.42 11.34 20.40
N HIS A 235 -5.35 10.55 20.39
CA HIS A 235 -4.69 10.10 21.61
C HIS A 235 -3.27 10.66 21.63
N PRO A 236 -2.99 11.63 22.54
CA PRO A 236 -1.65 12.19 22.71
C PRO A 236 -0.65 11.19 23.28
N ASP A 237 -1.13 10.11 23.89
CA ASP A 237 -0.28 9.11 24.51
C ASP A 237 0.04 8.00 23.52
N ALA A 238 1.28 8.05 23.07
CA ALA A 238 1.86 7.21 22.04
C ALA A 238 2.10 5.75 22.46
N ASP A 239 1.23 5.17 23.23
CA ASP A 239 1.31 3.73 23.55
C ASP A 239 0.60 2.90 22.46
N CYS A 240 0.96 3.17 21.24
CA CYS A 240 0.39 2.55 20.08
C CYS A 240 1.02 1.17 19.81
N LYS A 241 0.22 0.23 19.31
CA LYS A 241 0.63 -1.14 19.01
C LYS A 241 0.67 -1.36 17.51
N HIS A 242 1.87 -1.42 16.94
CA HIS A 242 2.04 -1.91 15.58
C HIS A 242 1.90 -3.42 15.58
N ARG A 243 1.18 -3.98 14.62
CA ARG A 243 0.99 -5.42 14.52
C ARG A 243 0.47 -5.85 13.16
N ILE A 244 0.64 -7.13 12.86
CA ILE A 244 -0.13 -7.84 11.86
C ILE A 244 -1.17 -8.66 12.61
N GLN A 245 -2.45 -8.43 12.37
CA GLN A 245 -3.51 -9.26 12.90
C GLN A 245 -3.96 -10.26 11.85
N ARG A 246 -4.20 -11.52 12.28
CA ARG A 246 -4.75 -12.56 11.42
C ARG A 246 -6.21 -12.83 11.74
N PHE A 247 -6.99 -13.04 10.70
CA PHE A 247 -8.42 -13.36 10.77
C PHE A 247 -8.74 -14.54 9.89
N SER A 248 -9.84 -15.24 10.19
CA SER A 248 -10.44 -16.16 9.23
C SER A 248 -10.91 -15.38 7.99
N SER A 249 -11.23 -16.09 6.90
CA SER A 249 -11.89 -15.51 5.73
C SER A 249 -13.18 -14.78 6.07
N GLU A 250 -13.82 -15.21 7.17
CA GLU A 250 -15.06 -14.66 7.70
C GLU A 250 -14.83 -13.50 8.69
N GLY A 251 -13.59 -13.07 8.92
CA GLY A 251 -13.26 -11.95 9.80
C GLY A 251 -13.27 -12.28 11.30
N GLU A 252 -13.21 -13.55 11.67
CA GLU A 252 -12.98 -13.95 13.06
C GLU A 252 -11.51 -13.81 13.41
N TYR A 253 -11.21 -13.13 14.51
CA TYR A 253 -9.84 -12.95 14.98
C TYR A 253 -9.20 -14.29 15.32
N ILE A 254 -7.96 -14.51 14.86
CA ILE A 254 -7.16 -15.70 15.15
C ILE A 254 -6.06 -15.35 16.15
N ASP A 255 -5.12 -14.47 15.77
CA ASP A 255 -3.98 -14.03 16.55
C ASP A 255 -3.32 -12.78 15.97
N GLU A 256 -2.18 -12.38 16.52
CA GLU A 256 -1.43 -11.22 16.07
C GLU A 256 0.08 -11.38 16.21
N TRP A 257 0.83 -10.70 15.35
CA TRP A 257 2.29 -10.60 15.38
C TRP A 257 2.71 -9.16 15.66
N THR A 258 3.39 -8.94 16.78
CA THR A 258 3.73 -7.58 17.28
C THR A 258 5.19 -7.19 17.13
N HIS A 259 6.03 -8.09 16.59
CA HIS A 259 7.46 -7.87 16.40
C HIS A 259 7.82 -7.20 15.06
N ILE A 260 6.80 -6.83 14.27
CA ILE A 260 6.90 -6.09 13.00
C ILE A 260 6.08 -4.80 13.12
N MET A 261 6.59 -3.72 12.51
CA MET A 261 5.88 -2.44 12.34
C MET A 261 5.34 -2.36 10.91
N PRO A 262 4.27 -3.09 10.55
CA PRO A 262 3.88 -3.27 9.16
C PRO A 262 3.28 -1.99 8.58
N LEU A 263 3.66 -1.66 7.33
CA LEU A 263 3.02 -0.62 6.53
C LEU A 263 2.27 -1.23 5.34
N SER A 264 2.89 -2.17 4.63
CA SER A 264 2.29 -2.89 3.53
C SER A 264 2.56 -4.39 3.63
N LEU A 265 1.69 -5.17 3.02
CA LEU A 265 1.77 -6.63 2.99
C LEU A 265 1.62 -7.13 1.55
N ALA A 266 2.38 -8.16 1.22
CA ALA A 266 2.18 -8.98 0.03
C ALA A 266 2.44 -10.45 0.37
N THR A 267 1.99 -11.37 -0.49
CA THR A 267 2.18 -12.81 -0.31
C THR A 267 2.81 -13.45 -1.52
N TYR A 268 3.71 -14.39 -1.30
CA TYR A 268 4.27 -15.23 -2.35
C TYR A 268 4.67 -16.59 -1.79
N GLY A 269 4.14 -17.66 -2.37
CA GLY A 269 4.29 -19.01 -1.82
C GLY A 269 3.66 -19.09 -0.43
N GLN A 270 4.43 -19.57 0.54
CA GLN A 270 4.03 -19.67 1.95
C GLN A 270 4.67 -18.58 2.82
N HIS A 271 4.96 -17.40 2.22
CA HIS A 271 5.60 -16.31 2.91
C HIS A 271 4.79 -15.02 2.81
N ILE A 272 4.85 -14.27 3.91
CA ILE A 272 4.31 -12.92 4.01
C ILE A 272 5.47 -11.93 3.90
N TYR A 273 5.35 -10.99 2.99
CA TYR A 273 6.29 -9.88 2.80
C TYR A 273 5.71 -8.65 3.46
N ALA A 274 6.38 -8.12 4.45
CA ALA A 274 5.94 -6.97 5.22
C ALA A 274 6.97 -5.85 5.14
N SER A 275 6.58 -4.71 4.57
CA SER A 275 7.39 -3.49 4.68
C SER A 275 7.10 -2.78 5.99
N ASP A 276 8.08 -2.05 6.52
CA ASP A 276 7.90 -1.21 7.69
C ASP A 276 8.15 0.28 7.39
N LYS A 277 7.84 1.13 8.36
CA LYS A 277 8.09 2.57 8.28
C LYS A 277 9.57 2.96 8.27
N MET A 278 10.44 2.04 8.67
CA MET A 278 11.88 2.27 8.77
C MET A 278 12.63 1.83 7.52
N SER A 279 11.90 1.64 6.40
CA SER A 279 12.45 1.22 5.11
C SER A 279 13.08 -0.18 5.12
N ASN A 280 12.54 -1.09 5.94
CA ASN A 280 12.95 -2.48 5.94
C ASN A 280 11.84 -3.36 5.34
N LEU A 281 12.24 -4.53 4.88
CA LEU A 281 11.35 -5.58 4.44
C LEU A 281 11.62 -6.85 5.26
N ALA A 282 10.59 -7.38 5.90
CA ALA A 282 10.62 -8.68 6.55
C ALA A 282 9.91 -9.71 5.68
N ILE A 283 10.48 -10.90 5.57
CA ILE A 283 9.87 -12.08 4.98
C ILE A 283 9.53 -13.01 6.14
N LEU A 284 8.26 -13.34 6.28
CA LEU A 284 7.72 -14.09 7.40
C LEU A 284 7.16 -15.43 6.93
N ASP A 285 7.30 -16.45 7.75
CA ASP A 285 6.52 -17.68 7.59
C ASP A 285 5.03 -17.40 7.82
N GLU A 286 4.16 -17.89 6.93
CA GLU A 286 2.72 -17.55 6.99
C GLU A 286 1.97 -18.18 8.16
N ASP A 287 2.52 -19.23 8.77
CA ASP A 287 1.89 -19.93 9.89
C ASP A 287 2.32 -19.37 11.23
N THR A 288 3.60 -19.18 11.41
CA THR A 288 4.20 -18.82 12.70
C THR A 288 4.43 -17.32 12.86
N GLY A 289 4.56 -16.60 11.74
CA GLY A 289 4.98 -15.19 11.74
C GLY A 289 6.46 -15.00 12.05
N GLU A 290 7.22 -16.08 12.17
CA GLU A 290 8.66 -15.97 12.38
C GLU A 290 9.34 -15.32 11.18
N VAL A 291 10.30 -14.44 11.43
CA VAL A 291 11.07 -13.79 10.39
C VAL A 291 12.07 -14.78 9.81
N VAL A 292 11.84 -15.21 8.58
CA VAL A 292 12.76 -16.12 7.87
C VAL A 292 13.87 -15.37 7.14
N SER A 293 13.63 -14.10 6.78
CA SER A 293 14.65 -13.24 6.18
C SER A 293 14.27 -11.75 6.32
N ARG A 294 15.27 -10.86 6.17
CA ARG A 294 15.09 -9.40 6.13
C ARG A 294 15.92 -8.79 5.01
N VAL A 295 15.41 -7.70 4.45
CA VAL A 295 16.19 -6.75 3.67
C VAL A 295 16.14 -5.44 4.42
N GLU A 296 17.29 -4.94 4.84
CA GLU A 296 17.43 -3.73 5.66
C GLU A 296 17.96 -2.58 4.82
N ASP A 297 17.77 -1.34 5.31
CA ASP A 297 18.31 -0.11 4.71
C ASP A 297 17.92 0.08 3.23
N LEU A 298 16.66 -0.18 2.91
CA LEU A 298 16.16 -0.02 1.53
C LEU A 298 16.15 1.44 1.05
N ALA A 299 16.45 2.40 1.92
CA ALA A 299 16.50 3.84 1.66
C ALA A 299 15.22 4.43 1.02
N ILE A 300 14.08 3.73 1.14
CA ILE A 300 12.77 4.15 0.63
C ILE A 300 11.66 3.80 1.62
N TYR A 301 10.66 4.68 1.72
CA TYR A 301 9.45 4.43 2.49
C TYR A 301 8.48 3.61 1.64
N ILE A 302 8.46 2.29 1.83
CA ILE A 302 7.68 1.37 1.00
C ILE A 302 6.22 1.42 1.43
N HIS A 303 5.39 2.09 0.64
CA HIS A 303 3.96 2.25 0.93
C HIS A 303 3.13 1.06 0.46
N GLN A 304 3.43 0.50 -0.70
CA GLN A 304 2.82 -0.73 -1.19
C GLN A 304 3.85 -1.67 -1.81
N LEU A 305 3.62 -2.97 -1.63
CA LEU A 305 4.36 -4.09 -2.20
C LEU A 305 3.51 -4.81 -3.24
N ALA A 306 4.13 -5.31 -4.29
CA ALA A 306 3.54 -6.27 -5.21
C ALA A 306 4.55 -7.36 -5.58
N MET A 307 4.04 -8.56 -5.82
CA MET A 307 4.83 -9.73 -6.22
C MET A 307 4.36 -10.21 -7.58
N ASP A 308 5.29 -10.54 -8.48
CA ASP A 308 4.92 -11.21 -9.72
C ASP A 308 4.93 -12.76 -9.54
N GLN A 309 4.49 -13.46 -10.58
CA GLN A 309 4.44 -14.92 -10.59
C GLN A 309 5.80 -15.61 -10.50
N HIS A 310 6.90 -14.86 -10.69
CA HIS A 310 8.27 -15.36 -10.59
C HIS A 310 8.88 -15.10 -9.22
N GLY A 311 8.16 -14.36 -8.36
CA GLY A 311 8.61 -13.94 -7.04
C GLY A 311 9.49 -12.70 -7.07
N ASP A 312 9.52 -11.95 -8.16
CA ASP A 312 10.14 -10.62 -8.17
C ASP A 312 9.25 -9.65 -7.37
N LEU A 313 9.88 -8.81 -6.58
CA LEU A 313 9.23 -7.86 -5.70
C LEU A 313 9.29 -6.45 -6.28
N TYR A 314 8.15 -5.77 -6.29
CA TYR A 314 8.02 -4.38 -6.72
C TYR A 314 7.55 -3.53 -5.56
N THR A 315 8.08 -2.31 -5.45
CA THR A 315 7.79 -1.39 -4.35
C THR A 315 7.37 -0.02 -4.85
N ALA A 316 6.37 0.57 -4.20
CA ALA A 316 5.98 1.96 -4.39
C ALA A 316 6.23 2.76 -3.11
N SER A 317 6.71 3.99 -3.22
CA SER A 317 7.04 4.86 -2.09
C SER A 317 6.34 6.21 -2.19
N VAL A 318 5.73 6.66 -1.08
CA VAL A 318 5.04 7.96 -1.00
C VAL A 318 5.89 9.08 -0.42
N TYR A 319 6.99 8.76 0.29
CA TYR A 319 7.83 9.76 0.95
C TYR A 319 9.32 9.47 0.76
N PRO A 320 9.88 9.68 -0.43
CA PRO A 320 11.31 9.47 -0.63
C PRO A 320 12.18 10.40 0.24
N GLU A 321 11.62 11.52 0.72
CA GLU A 321 12.36 12.51 1.52
C GLU A 321 12.30 12.27 3.03
N HIS A 322 11.26 11.61 3.54
CA HIS A 322 11.03 11.46 4.99
C HIS A 322 11.80 10.28 5.58
N ALA A 323 12.23 9.34 4.78
CA ALA A 323 13.01 8.19 5.24
C ALA A 323 14.48 8.52 5.55
N GLY A 324 14.86 9.81 5.59
CA GLY A 324 16.27 10.22 5.72
C GLY A 324 17.09 9.86 4.48
N ALA A 325 16.50 9.24 3.50
CA ALA A 325 17.07 9.06 2.19
C ALA A 325 17.23 10.46 1.59
N LYS A 326 18.45 10.96 1.58
CA LYS A 326 18.79 12.06 0.69
C LYS A 326 18.23 11.70 -0.66
N ARG A 327 17.47 12.57 -1.31
CA ARG A 327 17.28 12.48 -2.74
C ARG A 327 18.66 12.27 -3.31
N GLY A 328 18.98 11.02 -3.64
CA GLY A 328 20.01 10.84 -4.65
C GLY A 328 19.51 11.68 -5.81
N PRO A 329 20.30 12.49 -6.46
CA PRO A 329 19.83 13.35 -7.54
C PRO A 329 19.11 12.58 -8.65
N GLU A 330 18.99 11.26 -8.57
CA GLU A 330 18.63 10.40 -9.68
C GLU A 330 17.91 9.09 -9.30
N GLY A 331 17.28 8.95 -8.12
CA GLY A 331 16.66 7.68 -7.74
C GLY A 331 15.13 7.69 -7.79
N PRO A 332 14.49 6.79 -8.57
CA PRO A 332 13.04 6.66 -8.59
C PRO A 332 12.49 6.22 -7.23
N SER A 333 11.30 6.72 -6.89
CA SER A 333 10.53 6.31 -5.70
C SER A 333 10.01 4.87 -5.78
N HIS A 334 10.31 4.15 -6.87
CA HIS A 334 9.82 2.81 -7.16
C HIS A 334 10.96 1.92 -7.57
N ARG A 335 10.97 0.70 -7.08
CA ARG A 335 12.06 -0.25 -7.29
C ARG A 335 11.55 -1.65 -7.56
N ARG A 336 12.34 -2.41 -8.31
CA ARG A 336 12.20 -3.84 -8.49
C ARG A 336 13.33 -4.57 -7.79
N TRP A 337 13.00 -5.68 -7.16
CA TRP A 337 13.93 -6.60 -6.54
C TRP A 337 13.76 -7.96 -7.20
N THR A 338 14.77 -8.39 -7.92
CA THR A 338 14.76 -9.69 -8.58
C THR A 338 15.11 -10.79 -7.58
N ARG A 339 14.36 -11.88 -7.61
CA ARG A 339 14.66 -13.06 -6.80
C ARG A 339 15.85 -13.77 -7.42
N SER A 340 16.97 -13.84 -6.69
CA SER A 340 18.04 -14.74 -7.08
C SER A 340 17.54 -16.17 -6.98
N LYS A 341 17.72 -16.95 -8.05
CA LYS A 341 17.49 -18.39 -8.00
C LYS A 341 18.45 -18.95 -6.94
N LEU A 342 17.97 -19.15 -5.71
CA LEU A 342 18.66 -20.01 -4.77
C LEU A 342 18.72 -21.37 -5.46
N HIS A 343 19.93 -21.85 -5.67
CA HIS A 343 20.12 -23.23 -6.14
C HIS A 343 19.40 -24.16 -5.16
N ALA A 344 18.40 -24.88 -5.68
CA ALA A 344 17.65 -25.89 -4.97
C ALA A 344 18.59 -27.03 -4.52
#